data_8df8c8d1d78b8b4f874d8f01e4e0836f
#
_entry.id   8df8c8d1d78b8b4f874d8f01e4e0836f
#
_cell.length_a   1.000
_cell.length_b   1.000
_cell.length_c   1.000
_cell.angle_alpha   90.00
_cell.angle_beta   90.00
_cell.angle_gamma   90.00
#
_symmetry.space_group_name_H-M   'P 1'
#
loop_
_entity.id
_entity.type
_entity.pdbx_description
1 polymer ?
#
loop_
_entity_poly.entity_id
_entity_poly.type
_entity_poly.pdbx_seq_one_letter_code
_entity_poly.pdbx_strand_id
1 'polypeptide(L)'
;PDGKPRFYLENAEEVTATPYDMPIIGFDTKTVNTLRLWEASSPNGFDLQLFNNMDYNRAVERQNSAENISRVLYPNDNGPSGKALRLKQQYFFSSASLQDLVRHYVADHGTDFSKFAELHVIQLNDTHPVVAIPELMRILMDEYNVGWDEAWNVVTHTFAYTNHTILAEALEKWPIQIFQGLLPRIYQIVEEINRRLVIELREKFPNDYYKHEHMAIIHNNMVYMAWM
;
A
#
# COMPACT_ATOMS: atom_id res chain seq x y z
N PRO A 1 3.45 25.85 12.02
CA PRO A 1 4.61 26.40 11.32
C PRO A 1 5.89 25.90 11.96
N ASP A 2 6.11 24.58 11.81
CA ASP A 2 7.29 23.86 12.29
C ASP A 2 8.35 23.69 11.18
N GLY A 3 8.11 24.30 10.00
CA GLY A 3 9.00 24.28 8.83
C GLY A 3 9.07 22.92 8.12
N LYS A 4 8.28 21.92 8.55
CA LYS A 4 8.25 20.62 7.90
C LYS A 4 7.34 20.67 6.66
N PRO A 5 7.72 20.01 5.54
CA PRO A 5 6.85 19.88 4.39
C PRO A 5 5.61 19.06 4.76
N ARG A 6 4.45 19.53 4.34
CA ARG A 6 3.18 18.80 4.45
C ARG A 6 2.71 18.42 3.07
N PHE A 7 2.21 17.19 2.94
CA PHE A 7 1.72 16.64 1.69
C PHE A 7 0.20 16.53 1.74
N TYR A 8 -0.46 17.00 0.71
CA TYR A 8 -1.91 16.88 0.53
C TYR A 8 -2.19 16.21 -0.79
N LEU A 9 -3.18 15.33 -0.81
CA LEU A 9 -3.69 14.73 -2.04
C LEU A 9 -4.78 15.65 -2.61
N GLU A 10 -4.58 16.13 -3.82
CA GLU A 10 -5.57 16.89 -4.57
C GLU A 10 -6.14 16.01 -5.70
N ASN A 11 -7.44 16.16 -5.97
CA ASN A 11 -8.15 15.40 -7.01
C ASN A 11 -8.02 13.86 -6.85
N ALA A 12 -7.97 13.39 -5.60
CA ALA A 12 -7.92 11.96 -5.30
C ALA A 12 -9.30 11.31 -5.48
N GLU A 13 -9.31 10.09 -5.94
CA GLU A 13 -10.49 9.21 -5.93
C GLU A 13 -10.64 8.64 -4.51
N GLU A 14 -11.77 8.93 -3.86
CA GLU A 14 -12.07 8.40 -2.54
C GLU A 14 -12.82 7.08 -2.65
N VAL A 15 -12.38 6.09 -1.88
CA VAL A 15 -12.98 4.76 -1.81
C VAL A 15 -13.21 4.38 -0.34
N THR A 16 -14.43 4.00 -0.02
CA THR A 16 -14.78 3.48 1.30
C THR A 16 -14.41 2.01 1.41
N ALA A 17 -13.70 1.63 2.48
CA ALA A 17 -13.39 0.25 2.81
C ALA A 17 -14.30 -0.25 3.93
N THR A 18 -15.12 -1.26 3.67
CA THR A 18 -16.00 -1.90 4.64
C THR A 18 -15.42 -3.24 5.07
N PRO A 19 -15.14 -3.47 6.37
CA PRO A 19 -14.59 -4.73 6.84
C PRO A 19 -15.69 -5.80 6.99
N TYR A 20 -15.36 -7.05 6.63
CA TYR A 20 -16.15 -8.25 6.89
C TYR A 20 -15.31 -9.24 7.65
N ASP A 21 -15.72 -9.57 8.85
CA ASP A 21 -14.98 -10.42 9.77
C ASP A 21 -15.59 -11.80 9.87
N MET A 22 -14.74 -12.82 9.72
CA MET A 22 -15.07 -14.20 9.99
C MET A 22 -14.27 -14.70 11.21
N PRO A 23 -14.92 -15.15 12.28
CA PRO A 23 -14.22 -15.68 13.45
C PRO A 23 -13.61 -17.06 13.12
N ILE A 24 -12.34 -17.23 13.45
CA ILE A 24 -11.62 -18.50 13.33
C ILE A 24 -11.39 -19.02 14.75
N ILE A 25 -12.16 -20.02 15.13
CA ILE A 25 -12.16 -20.61 16.49
C ILE A 25 -10.98 -21.55 16.62
N GLY A 26 -10.16 -21.36 17.66
CA GLY A 26 -9.06 -22.24 17.99
C GLY A 26 -9.55 -23.59 18.57
N PHE A 27 -8.81 -24.68 18.30
CA PHE A 27 -9.11 -25.99 18.86
C PHE A 27 -8.71 -26.03 20.34
N ASP A 28 -9.67 -26.42 21.20
CA ASP A 28 -9.50 -26.58 22.65
C ASP A 28 -8.84 -25.35 23.34
N THR A 29 -9.20 -24.14 22.90
CA THR A 29 -8.70 -22.88 23.45
C THR A 29 -9.80 -21.82 23.45
N LYS A 30 -9.61 -20.76 24.25
CA LYS A 30 -10.50 -19.58 24.24
C LYS A 30 -10.11 -18.57 23.14
N THR A 31 -9.03 -18.82 22.42
CA THR A 31 -8.55 -17.92 21.36
C THR A 31 -9.48 -17.99 20.15
N VAL A 32 -9.90 -16.84 19.68
CA VAL A 32 -10.64 -16.67 18.43
C VAL A 32 -9.88 -15.65 17.60
N ASN A 33 -9.35 -16.08 16.46
CA ASN A 33 -8.71 -15.19 15.48
C ASN A 33 -9.76 -14.63 14.51
N THR A 34 -9.39 -13.63 13.76
CA THR A 34 -10.27 -12.99 12.78
C THR A 34 -9.66 -13.11 11.38
N LEU A 35 -10.44 -13.63 10.44
CA LEU A 35 -10.18 -13.44 9.02
C LEU A 35 -10.96 -12.20 8.58
N ARG A 36 -10.25 -11.14 8.19
CA ARG A 36 -10.84 -9.89 7.74
C ARG A 36 -10.73 -9.76 6.23
N LEU A 37 -11.86 -9.47 5.59
CA LEU A 37 -11.95 -9.12 4.17
C LEU A 37 -12.46 -7.68 4.05
N TRP A 38 -12.15 -7.03 2.95
CA TRP A 38 -12.54 -5.66 2.68
C TRP A 38 -13.37 -5.56 1.41
N GLU A 39 -14.47 -4.83 1.48
CA GLU A 39 -15.27 -4.44 0.33
C GLU A 39 -15.05 -2.96 0.01
N ALA A 40 -14.83 -2.67 -1.27
CA ALA A 40 -14.67 -1.32 -1.78
C ALA A 40 -16.01 -0.75 -2.26
N SER A 41 -16.33 0.49 -1.89
CA SER A 41 -17.50 1.20 -2.35
C SER A 41 -17.22 2.69 -2.54
N SER A 42 -18.06 3.39 -3.31
CA SER A 42 -17.97 4.83 -3.46
C SER A 42 -18.62 5.53 -2.27
N PRO A 43 -17.95 6.50 -1.61
CA PRO A 43 -18.55 7.25 -0.50
C PRO A 43 -19.75 8.10 -0.94
N ASN A 44 -19.79 8.53 -2.19
CA ASN A 44 -20.87 9.36 -2.75
C ASN A 44 -21.96 8.52 -3.47
N GLY A 45 -21.74 7.22 -3.64
CA GLY A 45 -22.70 6.29 -4.26
C GLY A 45 -23.10 6.71 -5.68
N PHE A 46 -24.41 6.66 -5.91
CA PHE A 46 -25.07 6.99 -7.17
C PHE A 46 -25.24 8.51 -7.36
N ASP A 47 -24.88 9.03 -8.53
CA ASP A 47 -25.06 10.45 -8.85
C ASP A 47 -26.46 10.73 -9.43
N LEU A 48 -27.37 11.13 -8.54
CA LEU A 48 -28.76 11.42 -8.90
C LEU A 48 -28.88 12.61 -9.89
N GLN A 49 -27.95 13.57 -9.83
CA GLN A 49 -27.99 14.74 -10.71
C GLN A 49 -27.65 14.36 -12.15
N LEU A 50 -26.61 13.58 -12.35
CA LEU A 50 -26.26 13.03 -13.67
C LEU A 50 -27.38 12.13 -14.21
N PHE A 51 -27.98 11.30 -13.35
CA PHE A 51 -29.12 10.46 -13.74
C PHE A 51 -30.32 11.26 -14.23
N ASN A 52 -30.72 12.31 -13.51
CA ASN A 52 -31.80 13.20 -13.88
C ASN A 52 -31.50 13.98 -15.18
N ASN A 53 -30.24 14.18 -15.51
CA ASN A 53 -29.78 14.76 -16.78
C ASN A 53 -29.67 13.73 -17.92
N MET A 54 -30.20 12.52 -17.75
CA MET A 54 -30.15 11.40 -18.69
C MET A 54 -28.74 10.87 -19.01
N ASP A 55 -27.75 11.21 -18.20
CA ASP A 55 -26.38 10.68 -18.30
C ASP A 55 -26.22 9.45 -17.38
N TYR A 56 -26.96 8.39 -17.72
CA TYR A 56 -27.09 7.19 -16.89
C TYR A 56 -25.77 6.45 -16.67
N ASN A 57 -24.90 6.44 -17.66
CA ASN A 57 -23.59 5.76 -17.56
C ASN A 57 -22.69 6.47 -16.58
N ARG A 58 -22.58 7.79 -16.67
CA ARG A 58 -21.76 8.57 -15.75
C ARG A 58 -22.33 8.62 -14.33
N ALA A 59 -23.66 8.50 -14.18
CA ALA A 59 -24.32 8.44 -12.89
C ALA A 59 -23.85 7.26 -12.01
N VAL A 60 -23.40 6.16 -12.62
CA VAL A 60 -22.91 4.94 -11.93
C VAL A 60 -21.40 4.73 -12.09
N GLU A 61 -20.70 5.57 -12.82
CA GLU A 61 -19.29 5.38 -13.17
C GLU A 61 -18.39 5.33 -11.93
N ARG A 62 -18.54 6.28 -11.00
CA ARG A 62 -17.77 6.33 -9.76
C ARG A 62 -18.04 5.13 -8.86
N GLN A 63 -19.32 4.75 -8.76
CA GLN A 63 -19.72 3.58 -7.99
C GLN A 63 -19.08 2.31 -8.58
N ASN A 64 -19.22 2.09 -9.89
CA ASN A 64 -18.64 0.93 -10.56
C ASN A 64 -17.10 0.90 -10.46
N SER A 65 -16.44 2.06 -10.59
CA SER A 65 -14.98 2.17 -10.45
C SER A 65 -14.51 1.71 -9.06
N ALA A 66 -15.18 2.18 -8.02
CA ALA A 66 -14.84 1.80 -6.64
C ALA A 66 -15.12 0.31 -6.37
N GLU A 67 -16.34 -0.17 -6.71
CA GLU A 67 -16.73 -1.56 -6.48
C GLU A 67 -15.86 -2.56 -7.24
N ASN A 68 -15.37 -2.22 -8.44
CA ASN A 68 -14.49 -3.07 -9.24
C ASN A 68 -13.17 -3.40 -8.51
N ILE A 69 -12.73 -2.57 -7.56
CA ILE A 69 -11.50 -2.81 -6.79
C ILE A 69 -11.57 -4.12 -6.00
N SER A 70 -12.74 -4.45 -5.43
CA SER A 70 -12.90 -5.68 -4.63
C SER A 70 -13.76 -6.76 -5.29
N ARG A 71 -14.36 -6.49 -6.47
CA ARG A 71 -15.34 -7.37 -7.12
C ARG A 71 -14.75 -8.70 -7.58
N VAL A 72 -13.57 -8.68 -8.16
CA VAL A 72 -12.87 -9.89 -8.64
C VAL A 72 -11.40 -9.78 -8.28
N LEU A 73 -10.92 -10.70 -7.44
CA LEU A 73 -9.51 -10.82 -7.11
C LEU A 73 -8.72 -11.40 -8.30
N TYR A 74 -7.50 -10.90 -8.53
CA TYR A 74 -6.65 -11.27 -9.66
C TYR A 74 -7.32 -11.03 -11.03
N PRO A 75 -7.61 -9.77 -11.38
CA PRO A 75 -8.13 -9.44 -12.69
C PRO A 75 -7.09 -9.74 -13.78
N ASN A 76 -7.54 -9.89 -15.03
CA ASN A 76 -6.64 -9.99 -16.16
C ASN A 76 -5.79 -8.70 -16.27
N ASP A 77 -4.47 -8.84 -16.21
CA ASP A 77 -3.51 -7.73 -16.20
C ASP A 77 -2.60 -7.69 -17.46
N ASN A 78 -3.02 -8.32 -18.54
CA ASN A 78 -2.29 -8.30 -19.82
C ASN A 78 -2.19 -6.90 -20.45
N GLY A 79 -3.02 -5.94 -20.02
CA GLY A 79 -3.03 -4.56 -20.52
C GLY A 79 -2.89 -3.53 -19.40
N PRO A 80 -2.67 -2.23 -19.78
CA PRO A 80 -2.47 -1.15 -18.81
C PRO A 80 -3.63 -0.99 -17.82
N SER A 81 -4.88 -1.12 -18.26
CA SER A 81 -6.07 -0.97 -17.40
C SER A 81 -6.16 -2.09 -16.36
N GLY A 82 -5.85 -3.33 -16.75
CA GLY A 82 -5.82 -4.46 -15.82
C GLY A 82 -4.68 -4.32 -14.81
N LYS A 83 -3.50 -3.89 -15.25
CA LYS A 83 -2.38 -3.57 -14.34
C LYS A 83 -2.75 -2.46 -13.35
N ALA A 84 -3.39 -1.41 -13.82
CA ALA A 84 -3.85 -0.31 -12.97
C ALA A 84 -4.88 -0.80 -11.93
N LEU A 85 -5.85 -1.63 -12.33
CA LEU A 85 -6.83 -2.21 -11.40
C LEU A 85 -6.15 -3.10 -10.36
N ARG A 86 -5.20 -3.96 -10.78
CA ARG A 86 -4.45 -4.82 -9.86
C ARG A 86 -3.64 -4.02 -8.85
N LEU A 87 -2.98 -2.94 -9.27
CA LEU A 87 -2.26 -2.05 -8.35
C LEU A 87 -3.23 -1.34 -7.39
N LYS A 88 -4.40 -0.88 -7.88
CA LYS A 88 -5.45 -0.32 -7.03
C LYS A 88 -5.91 -1.31 -5.97
N GLN A 89 -6.11 -2.58 -6.32
CA GLN A 89 -6.49 -3.64 -5.38
C GLN A 89 -5.44 -3.81 -4.28
N GLN A 90 -4.17 -3.96 -4.65
CA GLN A 90 -3.08 -4.16 -3.69
C GLN A 90 -2.95 -2.98 -2.72
N TYR A 91 -3.03 -1.77 -3.24
CA TYR A 91 -3.00 -0.58 -2.40
C TYR A 91 -4.23 -0.48 -1.50
N PHE A 92 -5.43 -0.72 -2.03
CA PHE A 92 -6.68 -0.65 -1.27
C PHE A 92 -6.67 -1.59 -0.07
N PHE A 93 -6.35 -2.87 -0.27
CA PHE A 93 -6.33 -3.85 0.82
C PHE A 93 -5.23 -3.55 1.85
N SER A 94 -4.07 -3.13 1.40
CA SER A 94 -2.95 -2.77 2.28
C SER A 94 -3.29 -1.52 3.09
N SER A 95 -3.77 -0.46 2.44
CA SER A 95 -4.09 0.80 3.09
C SER A 95 -5.26 0.66 4.07
N ALA A 96 -6.34 -0.03 3.69
CA ALA A 96 -7.48 -0.28 4.59
C ALA A 96 -7.04 -1.01 5.87
N SER A 97 -6.23 -2.06 5.72
CA SER A 97 -5.74 -2.84 6.86
C SER A 97 -4.81 -2.03 7.76
N LEU A 98 -3.91 -1.24 7.19
CA LEU A 98 -2.97 -0.42 7.95
C LEU A 98 -3.65 0.75 8.66
N GLN A 99 -4.57 1.44 7.99
CA GLN A 99 -5.34 2.52 8.61
C GLN A 99 -6.15 2.02 9.80
N ASP A 100 -6.79 0.85 9.69
CA ASP A 100 -7.53 0.25 10.79
C ASP A 100 -6.61 -0.14 11.95
N LEU A 101 -5.46 -0.76 11.65
CA LEU A 101 -4.46 -1.15 12.65
C LEU A 101 -3.91 0.06 13.40
N VAL A 102 -3.49 1.10 12.67
CA VAL A 102 -2.95 2.33 13.26
C VAL A 102 -4.01 3.05 14.07
N ARG A 103 -5.25 3.12 13.60
CA ARG A 103 -6.37 3.73 14.33
C ARG A 103 -6.62 3.05 15.69
N HIS A 104 -6.59 1.71 15.73
CA HIS A 104 -6.72 0.96 16.99
C HIS A 104 -5.51 1.20 17.90
N TYR A 105 -4.30 1.16 17.36
CA TYR A 105 -3.11 1.48 18.14
C TYR A 105 -3.20 2.87 18.79
N VAL A 106 -3.57 3.88 18.01
CA VAL A 106 -3.68 5.28 18.49
C VAL A 106 -4.77 5.42 19.55
N ALA A 107 -5.89 4.69 19.42
CA ALA A 107 -6.96 4.70 20.42
C ALA A 107 -6.48 4.17 21.78
N ASP A 108 -5.62 3.16 21.79
CA ASP A 108 -5.15 2.49 23.02
C ASP A 108 -3.85 3.11 23.57
N HIS A 109 -2.96 3.63 22.70
CA HIS A 109 -1.58 4.04 23.05
C HIS A 109 -1.24 5.50 22.72
N GLY A 110 -2.16 6.22 22.07
CA GLY A 110 -1.87 7.59 21.57
C GLY A 110 -0.94 7.59 20.36
N THR A 111 -0.32 8.74 20.10
CA THR A 111 0.51 8.99 18.90
C THR A 111 2.01 8.75 19.11
N ASP A 112 2.40 8.08 20.19
CA ASP A 112 3.76 7.59 20.39
C ASP A 112 3.91 6.20 19.76
N PHE A 113 4.56 6.12 18.61
CA PHE A 113 4.74 4.89 17.85
C PHE A 113 5.97 4.06 18.27
N SER A 114 6.68 4.44 19.32
CA SER A 114 7.89 3.73 19.79
C SER A 114 7.65 2.25 20.11
N LYS A 115 6.44 1.88 20.53
CA LYS A 115 6.03 0.52 20.85
C LYS A 115 5.25 -0.19 19.74
N PHE A 116 5.03 0.47 18.61
CA PHE A 116 4.19 -0.08 17.55
C PHE A 116 4.69 -1.44 17.05
N ALA A 117 5.98 -1.54 16.74
CA ALA A 117 6.58 -2.76 16.25
C ALA A 117 6.72 -3.88 17.31
N GLU A 118 6.71 -3.55 18.60
CA GLU A 118 6.67 -4.55 19.66
C GLU A 118 5.29 -5.24 19.76
N LEU A 119 4.24 -4.49 19.40
CA LEU A 119 2.85 -4.95 19.51
C LEU A 119 2.29 -5.51 18.19
N HIS A 120 2.92 -5.18 17.06
CA HIS A 120 2.41 -5.52 15.74
C HIS A 120 3.50 -6.11 14.86
N VAL A 121 3.25 -7.31 14.36
CA VAL A 121 4.06 -7.97 13.33
C VAL A 121 3.18 -8.28 12.13
N ILE A 122 3.59 -7.85 10.95
CA ILE A 122 2.85 -8.05 9.71
C ILE A 122 3.69 -8.92 8.78
N GLN A 123 3.16 -10.10 8.46
CA GLN A 123 3.79 -11.00 7.49
C GLN A 123 3.25 -10.70 6.09
N LEU A 124 4.12 -10.27 5.19
CA LEU A 124 3.83 -10.08 3.78
C LEU A 124 4.07 -11.37 3.00
N ASN A 125 3.02 -11.93 2.42
CA ASN A 125 3.12 -13.12 1.58
C ASN A 125 3.26 -12.69 0.12
N ASP A 126 4.40 -13.01 -0.49
CA ASP A 126 4.81 -12.59 -1.83
C ASP A 126 4.87 -11.05 -1.99
N THR A 127 5.00 -10.59 -3.22
CA THR A 127 5.12 -9.16 -3.53
C THR A 127 3.77 -8.43 -3.55
N HIS A 128 2.65 -9.16 -3.47
CA HIS A 128 1.31 -8.59 -3.59
C HIS A 128 1.01 -7.47 -2.55
N PRO A 129 1.32 -7.66 -1.25
CA PRO A 129 1.08 -6.63 -0.22
C PRO A 129 2.28 -5.72 0.06
N VAL A 130 3.38 -5.79 -0.70
CA VAL A 130 4.62 -5.04 -0.40
C VAL A 130 4.41 -3.52 -0.40
N VAL A 131 3.43 -3.00 -1.14
CA VAL A 131 3.05 -1.58 -1.10
C VAL A 131 2.62 -1.12 0.31
N ALA A 132 2.35 -2.03 1.22
CA ALA A 132 2.09 -1.73 2.63
C ALA A 132 3.29 -1.06 3.33
N ILE A 133 4.52 -1.35 2.91
CA ILE A 133 5.74 -0.75 3.47
C ILE A 133 5.73 0.78 3.29
N PRO A 134 5.71 1.32 2.05
CA PRO A 134 5.64 2.76 1.87
C PRO A 134 4.30 3.37 2.31
N GLU A 135 3.20 2.61 2.35
CA GLU A 135 1.93 3.11 2.88
C GLU A 135 1.99 3.33 4.39
N LEU A 136 2.59 2.44 5.18
CA LEU A 136 2.77 2.69 6.62
C LEU A 136 3.70 3.90 6.85
N MET A 137 4.75 4.06 6.05
CA MET A 137 5.57 5.28 6.07
C MET A 137 4.72 6.53 5.83
N ARG A 138 3.84 6.52 4.82
CA ARG A 138 2.93 7.63 4.50
C ARG A 138 2.01 7.95 5.68
N ILE A 139 1.36 6.95 6.24
CA ILE A 139 0.44 7.13 7.36
C ILE A 139 1.18 7.78 8.54
N LEU A 140 2.31 7.23 8.95
CA LEU A 140 3.08 7.75 10.08
C LEU A 140 3.57 9.20 9.83
N MET A 141 4.11 9.46 8.65
CA MET A 141 4.68 10.77 8.34
C MET A 141 3.62 11.84 8.03
N ASP A 142 2.66 11.52 7.16
CA ASP A 142 1.75 12.52 6.61
C ASP A 142 0.52 12.75 7.52
N GLU A 143 0.04 11.70 8.22
CA GLU A 143 -1.13 11.80 9.10
C GLU A 143 -0.75 12.08 10.56
N TYR A 144 0.35 11.48 11.04
CA TYR A 144 0.79 11.63 12.44
C TYR A 144 2.05 12.47 12.61
N ASN A 145 2.61 13.03 11.52
CA ASN A 145 3.75 13.95 11.55
C ASN A 145 5.02 13.34 12.19
N VAL A 146 5.18 12.02 12.10
CA VAL A 146 6.39 11.29 12.53
C VAL A 146 7.54 11.61 11.58
N GLY A 147 8.75 11.76 12.10
CA GLY A 147 9.94 11.97 11.27
C GLY A 147 10.31 10.73 10.46
N TRP A 148 10.99 10.93 9.29
CA TRP A 148 11.38 9.83 8.41
C TRP A 148 12.12 8.69 9.12
N ASP A 149 13.15 9.01 9.89
CA ASP A 149 14.02 7.98 10.47
C ASP A 149 13.31 7.20 11.59
N GLU A 150 12.42 7.85 12.33
CA GLU A 150 11.54 7.21 13.32
C GLU A 150 10.50 6.32 12.63
N ALA A 151 9.82 6.83 11.59
CA ALA A 151 8.87 6.05 10.82
C ALA A 151 9.54 4.83 10.15
N TRP A 152 10.74 5.02 9.58
CA TRP A 152 11.50 3.93 8.98
C TRP A 152 11.89 2.86 10.00
N ASN A 153 12.31 3.27 11.20
CA ASN A 153 12.60 2.33 12.28
C ASN A 153 11.36 1.50 12.67
N VAL A 154 10.19 2.12 12.79
CA VAL A 154 8.92 1.40 13.05
C VAL A 154 8.62 0.42 11.93
N VAL A 155 8.65 0.87 10.68
CA VAL A 155 8.30 0.07 9.50
C VAL A 155 9.20 -1.16 9.35
N THR A 156 10.52 -0.99 9.45
CA THR A 156 11.48 -2.09 9.27
C THR A 156 11.41 -3.14 10.37
N HIS A 157 10.85 -2.82 11.54
CA HIS A 157 10.64 -3.76 12.64
C HIS A 157 9.21 -4.33 12.68
N THR A 158 8.29 -3.78 11.89
CA THR A 158 6.89 -4.24 11.83
C THR A 158 6.68 -5.31 10.75
N PHE A 159 7.33 -5.16 9.59
CA PHE A 159 7.11 -6.06 8.46
C PHE A 159 8.10 -7.21 8.39
N ALA A 160 7.59 -8.39 8.08
CA ALA A 160 8.34 -9.55 7.64
C ALA A 160 7.82 -9.98 6.26
N TYR A 161 8.69 -10.56 5.43
CA TYR A 161 8.37 -10.93 4.05
C TYR A 161 8.72 -12.38 3.78
N THR A 162 7.81 -13.09 3.09
CA THR A 162 8.04 -14.43 2.58
C THR A 162 7.73 -14.47 1.09
N ASN A 163 8.71 -14.88 0.31
CA ASN A 163 8.53 -15.20 -1.10
C ASN A 163 8.27 -16.72 -1.25
N HIS A 164 7.18 -17.08 -1.94
CA HIS A 164 6.76 -18.48 -2.16
C HIS A 164 7.17 -19.03 -3.54
N THR A 165 7.85 -18.23 -4.36
CA THR A 165 8.24 -18.62 -5.72
C THR A 165 9.73 -18.41 -5.96
N ILE A 166 10.31 -19.28 -6.80
CA ILE A 166 11.67 -19.13 -7.33
C ILE A 166 11.69 -18.55 -8.74
N LEU A 167 10.52 -18.38 -9.36
CA LEU A 167 10.39 -17.87 -10.73
C LEU A 167 10.44 -16.35 -10.72
N ALA A 168 11.43 -15.78 -11.40
CA ALA A 168 11.62 -14.32 -11.46
C ALA A 168 10.43 -13.57 -12.08
N GLU A 169 9.68 -14.21 -12.99
CA GLU A 169 8.45 -13.66 -13.56
C GLU A 169 7.31 -13.47 -12.55
N ALA A 170 7.32 -14.21 -11.45
CA ALA A 170 6.33 -14.08 -10.40
C ALA A 170 6.65 -12.96 -9.40
N LEU A 171 7.85 -12.40 -9.44
CA LEU A 171 8.23 -11.21 -8.67
C LEU A 171 7.69 -9.97 -9.37
N GLU A 172 6.73 -9.30 -8.73
CA GLU A 172 6.04 -8.17 -9.36
C GLU A 172 6.94 -6.97 -9.56
N LYS A 173 6.75 -6.35 -10.71
CA LYS A 173 7.34 -5.07 -11.06
C LYS A 173 6.32 -4.21 -11.78
N TRP A 174 6.31 -2.93 -11.46
CA TRP A 174 5.34 -1.99 -12.01
C TRP A 174 6.02 -0.97 -12.89
N PRO A 175 5.49 -0.68 -14.09
CA PRO A 175 5.93 0.49 -14.87
C PRO A 175 5.80 1.76 -14.02
N ILE A 176 6.86 2.58 -13.97
CA ILE A 176 6.86 3.83 -13.18
C ILE A 176 5.66 4.69 -13.56
N GLN A 177 5.32 4.78 -14.84
CA GLN A 177 4.19 5.58 -15.30
C GLN A 177 2.87 5.16 -14.66
N ILE A 178 2.61 3.86 -14.48
CA ILE A 178 1.39 3.35 -13.82
C ILE A 178 1.48 3.61 -12.32
N PHE A 179 2.60 3.26 -11.69
CA PHE A 179 2.77 3.36 -10.25
C PHE A 179 2.69 4.82 -9.78
N GLN A 180 3.47 5.71 -10.41
CA GLN A 180 3.49 7.14 -10.09
C GLN A 180 2.17 7.82 -10.44
N GLY A 181 1.53 7.43 -11.56
CA GLY A 181 0.24 8.01 -11.98
C GLY A 181 -0.91 7.69 -11.03
N LEU A 182 -0.93 6.49 -10.44
CA LEU A 182 -1.96 6.07 -9.49
C LEU A 182 -1.65 6.48 -8.05
N LEU A 183 -0.39 6.36 -7.64
CA LEU A 183 0.07 6.48 -6.25
C LEU A 183 1.23 7.47 -6.13
N PRO A 184 1.06 8.75 -6.51
CA PRO A 184 2.18 9.70 -6.62
C PRO A 184 2.91 9.90 -5.29
N ARG A 185 2.20 9.95 -4.17
CA ARG A 185 2.82 10.12 -2.85
C ARG A 185 3.59 8.87 -2.42
N ILE A 186 3.03 7.69 -2.65
CA ILE A 186 3.71 6.41 -2.38
C ILE A 186 4.98 6.30 -3.23
N TYR A 187 4.91 6.70 -4.50
CA TYR A 187 6.06 6.71 -5.39
C TYR A 187 7.20 7.61 -4.86
N GLN A 188 6.90 8.81 -4.37
CA GLN A 188 7.90 9.68 -3.74
C GLN A 188 8.59 9.02 -2.54
N ILE A 189 7.83 8.29 -1.72
CA ILE A 189 8.40 7.55 -0.58
C ILE A 189 9.30 6.41 -1.09
N VAL A 190 8.87 5.68 -2.10
CA VAL A 190 9.66 4.61 -2.74
C VAL A 190 10.94 5.18 -3.36
N GLU A 191 10.89 6.35 -3.99
CA GLU A 191 12.10 7.03 -4.52
C GLU A 191 13.10 7.33 -3.41
N GLU A 192 12.66 7.81 -2.26
CA GLU A 192 13.56 8.09 -1.13
C GLU A 192 14.12 6.81 -0.51
N ILE A 193 13.31 5.75 -0.36
CA ILE A 193 13.79 4.43 0.08
C ILE A 193 14.87 3.92 -0.90
N ASN A 194 14.60 3.97 -2.20
CA ASN A 194 15.55 3.58 -3.23
C ASN A 194 16.84 4.40 -3.19
N ARG A 195 16.74 5.71 -3.02
CA ARG A 195 17.91 6.60 -2.91
C ARG A 195 18.80 6.18 -1.75
N ARG A 196 18.23 5.91 -0.59
CA ARG A 196 18.97 5.46 0.61
C ARG A 196 19.61 4.10 0.37
N LEU A 197 18.88 3.15 -0.19
CA LEU A 197 19.40 1.82 -0.54
C LEU A 197 20.58 1.91 -1.50
N VAL A 198 20.50 2.74 -2.56
CA VAL A 198 21.59 2.90 -3.53
C VAL A 198 22.85 3.51 -2.90
N ILE A 199 22.70 4.42 -1.94
CA ILE A 199 23.82 4.96 -1.18
C ILE A 199 24.50 3.83 -0.38
N GLU A 200 23.72 3.04 0.34
CA GLU A 200 24.22 1.90 1.12
C GLU A 200 24.91 0.85 0.24
N LEU A 201 24.34 0.54 -0.93
CA LEU A 201 24.93 -0.36 -1.90
C LEU A 201 26.30 0.15 -2.41
N ARG A 202 26.43 1.45 -2.67
CA ARG A 202 27.68 2.06 -3.12
C ARG A 202 28.75 2.02 -2.03
N GLU A 203 28.38 2.19 -0.80
CA GLU A 203 29.29 2.07 0.35
C GLU A 203 29.76 0.63 0.57
N LYS A 204 28.84 -0.34 0.48
CA LYS A 204 29.16 -1.77 0.68
C LYS A 204 29.90 -2.40 -0.52
N PHE A 205 29.61 -1.93 -1.74
CA PHE A 205 30.13 -2.49 -2.99
C PHE A 205 30.69 -1.40 -3.91
N PRO A 206 31.71 -0.63 -3.52
CA PRO A 206 32.10 0.63 -4.20
C PRO A 206 32.46 0.48 -5.69
N ASN A 207 32.88 -0.71 -6.13
CA ASN A 207 33.31 -0.98 -7.51
C ASN A 207 32.37 -1.91 -8.28
N ASP A 208 31.21 -2.25 -7.72
CA ASP A 208 30.28 -3.19 -8.33
C ASP A 208 29.03 -2.45 -8.87
N TYR A 209 29.20 -1.80 -10.02
CA TYR A 209 28.12 -1.04 -10.70
C TYR A 209 26.94 -1.93 -11.05
N TYR A 210 27.17 -3.22 -11.31
CA TYR A 210 26.09 -4.17 -11.59
C TYR A 210 25.14 -4.30 -10.40
N LYS A 211 25.68 -4.46 -9.19
CA LYS A 211 24.87 -4.49 -7.98
C LYS A 211 24.13 -3.20 -7.72
N HIS A 212 24.79 -2.05 -7.93
CA HIS A 212 24.13 -0.75 -7.72
C HIS A 212 22.88 -0.58 -8.59
N GLU A 213 22.88 -1.10 -9.81
CA GLU A 213 21.76 -1.01 -10.72
C GLU A 213 20.72 -2.11 -10.45
N HIS A 214 21.15 -3.37 -10.34
CA HIS A 214 20.26 -4.53 -10.32
C HIS A 214 19.65 -4.84 -8.95
N MET A 215 20.20 -4.30 -7.88
CA MET A 215 19.62 -4.38 -6.52
C MET A 215 18.81 -3.12 -6.17
N ALA A 216 18.77 -2.12 -7.03
CA ALA A 216 17.93 -0.95 -6.84
C ALA A 216 16.45 -1.31 -6.97
N ILE A 217 15.60 -0.68 -6.14
CA ILE A 217 14.14 -0.83 -6.21
C ILE A 217 13.61 -0.26 -7.53
N ILE A 218 14.21 0.87 -7.97
CA ILE A 218 13.82 1.54 -9.21
C ILE A 218 14.97 1.42 -10.22
N HIS A 219 14.74 0.66 -11.28
CA HIS A 219 15.64 0.59 -12.41
C HIS A 219 14.89 0.17 -13.70
N ASN A 220 15.48 0.36 -14.86
CA ASN A 220 14.87 0.02 -16.15
C ASN A 220 13.42 0.50 -16.32
N ASN A 221 13.11 1.71 -15.83
CA ASN A 221 11.77 2.31 -15.85
C ASN A 221 10.68 1.50 -15.15
N MET A 222 11.08 0.66 -14.17
CA MET A 222 10.20 -0.21 -13.38
C MET A 222 10.47 -0.04 -11.89
N VAL A 223 9.44 -0.27 -11.07
CA VAL A 223 9.52 -0.44 -9.61
C VAL A 223 9.49 -1.93 -9.30
N TYR A 224 10.56 -2.46 -8.73
CA TYR A 224 10.70 -3.88 -8.36
C TYR A 224 10.28 -4.10 -6.91
N MET A 225 9.13 -4.69 -6.70
CA MET A 225 8.52 -4.79 -5.38
C MET A 225 9.31 -5.68 -4.42
N ALA A 226 9.97 -6.72 -4.92
CA ALA A 226 10.75 -7.63 -4.09
C ALA A 226 12.02 -7.03 -3.46
N TRP A 227 12.42 -5.83 -3.90
CA TRP A 227 13.60 -5.13 -3.37
C TRP A 227 13.27 -4.02 -2.36
N MET A 228 11.98 -3.81 -2.08
CA MET A 228 11.52 -2.76 -1.18
C MET A 228 11.80 -3.05 0.30
#